data_fdd614706b4e1f5785bf47bcd177dbbe
#
_entry.id   fdd614706b4e1f5785bf47bcd177dbbe
#
_cell.length_a   1.000
_cell.length_b   1.000
_cell.length_c   1.000
_cell.angle_alpha   90.00
_cell.angle_beta   90.00
_cell.angle_gamma   90.00
#
_symmetry.space_group_name_H-M   'P 1'
#
loop_
_entity.id
_entity.type
_entity.pdbx_description
1 polymer ?
#
loop_
_entity_poly.entity_id
_entity_poly.type
_entity_poly.pdbx_seq_one_letter_code
_entity_poly.pdbx_strand_id
1 'polypeptide(L)'
;MKLEPRTMLRRSHPRGSMSDFASKIAGNFEMLYVEDEDGIVKNKPQLDVAQEICEEIPTLYEAGVRFSQNVIDVFIAGAERAVIGSATLSSLDDLRGAFKLSENITFKVDIRDGIVSFDPAVAGRAFLDLARDIKEIGVADILVPRDLAEEAAEAKRQLAFRLGVFASVSERVRMEELGVDYIVSEDFGSLVRDE
;
A
#
# COMPACT_ATOMS: atom_id res chain seq x y z
N MET A 1 -16.60 -5.24 -3.67
CA MET A 1 -15.34 -4.50 -3.33
C MET A 1 -14.81 -4.98 -2.00
N LYS A 2 -13.49 -5.18 -1.88
CA LYS A 2 -12.82 -5.60 -0.64
C LYS A 2 -12.55 -4.40 0.27
N LEU A 3 -12.55 -4.64 1.60
CA LEU A 3 -12.08 -3.70 2.61
C LEU A 3 -10.83 -4.27 3.25
N GLU A 4 -9.76 -3.49 3.25
CA GLU A 4 -8.49 -3.81 3.89
C GLU A 4 -8.27 -2.83 5.06
N PRO A 5 -8.23 -3.31 6.32
CA PRO A 5 -7.92 -2.46 7.46
C PRO A 5 -6.51 -1.90 7.35
N ARG A 6 -6.30 -0.67 7.87
CA ARG A 6 -5.01 -0.01 7.92
C ARG A 6 -4.54 0.17 9.35
N THR A 7 -3.30 -0.10 9.60
CA THR A 7 -2.61 0.27 10.84
C THR A 7 -1.28 0.93 10.56
N MET A 8 -0.84 1.79 11.49
CA MET A 8 0.45 2.45 11.43
C MET A 8 1.38 1.83 12.46
N LEU A 9 2.52 1.32 12.02
CA LEU A 9 3.54 0.77 12.87
C LEU A 9 4.48 1.89 13.33
N ARG A 10 4.45 2.18 14.64
CA ARG A 10 5.30 3.18 15.31
C ARG A 10 6.16 2.52 16.37
N ARG A 11 7.37 3.01 16.54
CA ARG A 11 8.32 2.49 17.54
C ARG A 11 7.83 2.54 19.00
N SER A 12 6.78 3.32 19.27
CA SER A 12 6.15 3.44 20.58
C SER A 12 5.22 2.28 20.94
N HIS A 13 4.90 1.39 19.99
CA HIS A 13 4.02 0.24 20.27
C HIS A 13 4.75 -0.77 21.19
N PRO A 14 4.11 -1.24 22.26
CA PRO A 14 4.63 -2.34 23.08
C PRO A 14 4.82 -3.61 22.23
N ARG A 15 5.88 -4.38 22.51
CA ARG A 15 6.07 -5.70 21.88
C ARG A 15 4.83 -6.57 22.09
N GLY A 16 4.42 -7.29 21.08
CA GLY A 16 3.24 -8.18 21.12
C GLY A 16 1.89 -7.48 20.88
N SER A 17 1.76 -6.17 21.10
CA SER A 17 0.48 -5.47 20.91
C SER A 17 -0.01 -5.45 19.48
N MET A 18 0.90 -5.48 18.51
CA MET A 18 0.56 -5.48 17.10
C MET A 18 0.20 -6.89 16.60
N SER A 19 0.82 -7.93 17.12
CA SER A 19 0.43 -9.32 16.87
C SER A 19 -0.95 -9.61 17.44
N ASP A 20 -1.24 -9.19 18.69
CA ASP A 20 -2.57 -9.31 19.29
C ASP A 20 -3.65 -8.57 18.49
N PHE A 21 -3.32 -7.39 17.96
CA PHE A 21 -4.21 -6.65 17.08
C PHE A 21 -4.43 -7.40 15.75
N ALA A 22 -3.36 -7.89 15.12
CA ALA A 22 -3.43 -8.65 13.88
C ALA A 22 -4.27 -9.91 14.01
N SER A 23 -4.09 -10.69 15.10
CA SER A 23 -4.89 -11.86 15.42
C SER A 23 -6.39 -11.55 15.53
N LYS A 24 -6.74 -10.44 16.20
CA LYS A 24 -8.16 -10.03 16.35
C LYS A 24 -8.84 -9.72 15.02
N ILE A 25 -8.12 -9.12 14.07
CA ILE A 25 -8.69 -8.75 12.77
C ILE A 25 -8.63 -9.86 11.74
N ALA A 26 -7.74 -10.85 11.89
CA ALA A 26 -7.56 -11.95 10.95
C ALA A 26 -8.83 -12.75 10.67
N GLY A 27 -9.73 -12.90 11.68
CA GLY A 27 -11.02 -13.56 11.52
C GLY A 27 -12.06 -12.76 10.71
N ASN A 28 -11.84 -11.47 10.49
CA ASN A 28 -12.80 -10.55 9.86
C ASN A 28 -12.35 -10.01 8.51
N PHE A 29 -11.05 -10.01 8.23
CA PHE A 29 -10.46 -9.41 7.03
C PHE A 29 -9.49 -10.37 6.35
N GLU A 30 -9.38 -10.27 5.02
CA GLU A 30 -8.48 -11.12 4.23
C GLU A 30 -7.03 -10.63 4.28
N MET A 31 -6.81 -9.34 4.49
CA MET A 31 -5.50 -8.71 4.40
C MET A 31 -5.44 -7.45 5.27
N LEU A 32 -4.26 -7.14 5.81
CA LEU A 32 -3.99 -5.93 6.58
C LEU A 32 -3.02 -5.04 5.83
N TYR A 33 -3.30 -3.73 5.73
CA TYR A 33 -2.34 -2.74 5.30
C TYR A 33 -1.54 -2.20 6.50
N VAL A 34 -0.22 -2.36 6.45
CA VAL A 34 0.70 -1.89 7.49
C VAL A 34 1.60 -0.80 6.94
N GLU A 35 1.50 0.40 7.50
CA GLU A 35 2.36 1.54 7.20
C GLU A 35 3.43 1.68 8.28
N ASP A 36 4.70 1.50 7.92
CA ASP A 36 5.84 1.63 8.83
C ASP A 36 6.40 3.05 8.80
N GLU A 37 6.03 3.86 9.81
CA GLU A 37 6.48 5.25 9.92
C GLU A 37 8.01 5.37 10.01
N ASP A 38 8.67 4.47 10.74
CA ASP A 38 10.14 4.49 10.87
C ASP A 38 10.83 4.08 9.56
N GLY A 39 10.26 3.14 8.82
CA GLY A 39 10.73 2.76 7.49
C GLY A 39 10.59 3.91 6.49
N ILE A 40 9.41 4.50 6.42
CA ILE A 40 9.10 5.60 5.49
C ILE A 40 9.94 6.84 5.80
N VAL A 41 9.91 7.32 7.05
CA VAL A 41 10.52 8.61 7.41
C VAL A 41 12.03 8.49 7.65
N LYS A 42 12.49 7.42 8.31
CA LYS A 42 13.87 7.27 8.79
C LYS A 42 14.70 6.23 8.03
N ASN A 43 14.11 5.52 7.05
CA ASN A 43 14.75 4.38 6.38
C ASN A 43 15.21 3.29 7.37
N LYS A 44 14.39 2.99 8.36
CA LYS A 44 14.65 1.99 9.40
C LYS A 44 13.38 1.17 9.66
N PRO A 45 13.00 0.30 8.71
CA PRO A 45 11.79 -0.50 8.85
C PRO A 45 11.86 -1.43 10.07
N GLN A 46 10.71 -1.65 10.70
CA GLN A 46 10.55 -2.47 11.89
C GLN A 46 10.24 -3.92 11.50
N LEU A 47 11.19 -4.58 10.82
CA LEU A 47 10.99 -5.89 10.20
C LEU A 47 10.59 -6.98 11.19
N ASP A 48 11.12 -6.96 12.41
CA ASP A 48 10.78 -7.95 13.44
C ASP A 48 9.30 -7.88 13.84
N VAL A 49 8.76 -6.65 13.97
CA VAL A 49 7.35 -6.44 14.30
C VAL A 49 6.46 -6.75 13.10
N ALA A 50 6.91 -6.39 11.90
CA ALA A 50 6.22 -6.73 10.67
C ALA A 50 6.09 -8.25 10.50
N GLN A 51 7.13 -9.01 10.82
CA GLN A 51 7.10 -10.47 10.80
C GLN A 51 6.03 -11.04 11.74
N GLU A 52 5.98 -10.57 12.99
CA GLU A 52 4.96 -10.99 13.96
C GLU A 52 3.52 -10.75 13.42
N ILE A 53 3.30 -9.62 12.72
CA ILE A 53 2.01 -9.31 12.09
C ILE A 53 1.72 -10.25 10.91
N CYS A 54 2.70 -10.47 10.05
CA CYS A 54 2.57 -11.29 8.85
C CYS A 54 2.29 -12.77 9.17
N GLU A 55 2.71 -13.26 10.34
CA GLU A 55 2.38 -14.60 10.84
C GLU A 55 0.89 -14.76 11.16
N GLU A 56 0.18 -13.67 11.49
CA GLU A 56 -1.23 -13.68 11.89
C GLU A 56 -2.19 -13.41 10.73
N ILE A 57 -1.82 -12.51 9.80
CA ILE A 57 -2.67 -12.09 8.68
C ILE A 57 -1.84 -11.73 7.44
N PRO A 58 -2.29 -12.11 6.22
CA PRO A 58 -1.67 -11.62 4.99
C PRO A 58 -1.58 -10.10 4.98
N THR A 59 -0.40 -9.54 4.65
CA THR A 59 -0.11 -8.13 4.87
C THR A 59 0.39 -7.44 3.61
N LEU A 60 -0.20 -6.26 3.31
CA LEU A 60 0.41 -5.24 2.44
C LEU A 60 1.33 -4.39 3.32
N TYR A 61 2.65 -4.48 3.13
CA TYR A 61 3.60 -3.81 3.99
C TYR A 61 4.32 -2.66 3.29
N GLU A 62 4.11 -1.45 3.79
CA GLU A 62 4.81 -0.24 3.36
C GLU A 62 6.00 0.04 4.28
N ALA A 63 7.16 -0.51 3.93
CA ALA A 63 8.40 -0.40 4.68
C ALA A 63 9.26 0.81 4.29
N GLY A 64 8.78 1.69 3.41
CA GLY A 64 9.54 2.83 2.89
C GLY A 64 10.64 2.41 1.91
N VAL A 65 10.35 1.50 0.99
CA VAL A 65 11.27 1.04 -0.06
C VAL A 65 11.79 2.21 -0.88
N ARG A 66 13.12 2.32 -1.01
CA ARG A 66 13.82 3.34 -1.80
C ARG A 66 14.49 2.76 -3.04
N PHE A 67 15.13 1.63 -2.88
CA PHE A 67 15.89 0.93 -3.92
C PHE A 67 15.31 -0.45 -4.15
N SER A 68 15.51 -1.00 -5.34
CA SER A 68 14.95 -2.29 -5.75
C SER A 68 15.23 -3.43 -4.75
N GLN A 69 16.44 -3.52 -4.20
CA GLN A 69 16.80 -4.58 -3.26
C GLN A 69 16.09 -4.51 -1.91
N ASN A 70 15.54 -3.35 -1.52
CA ASN A 70 14.83 -3.21 -0.23
C ASN A 70 13.55 -4.06 -0.16
N VAL A 71 12.97 -4.46 -1.31
CA VAL A 71 11.79 -5.35 -1.31
C VAL A 71 12.11 -6.74 -0.78
N ILE A 72 13.38 -7.17 -0.81
CA ILE A 72 13.81 -8.47 -0.29
C ILE A 72 13.52 -8.55 1.22
N ASP A 73 13.86 -7.49 1.96
CA ASP A 73 13.63 -7.42 3.41
C ASP A 73 12.13 -7.47 3.74
N VAL A 74 11.29 -6.82 2.91
CA VAL A 74 9.82 -6.84 3.03
C VAL A 74 9.27 -8.26 2.90
N PHE A 75 9.74 -9.02 1.91
CA PHE A 75 9.30 -10.40 1.71
C PHE A 75 9.91 -11.37 2.74
N ILE A 76 11.14 -11.14 3.22
CA ILE A 76 11.71 -11.92 4.33
C ILE A 76 10.90 -11.73 5.61
N ALA A 77 10.35 -10.53 5.87
CA ALA A 77 9.42 -10.30 6.97
C ALA A 77 8.06 -10.99 6.78
N GLY A 78 7.81 -11.67 5.67
CA GLY A 78 6.61 -12.45 5.43
C GLY A 78 5.45 -11.69 4.78
N ALA A 79 5.68 -10.47 4.30
CA ALA A 79 4.62 -9.70 3.65
C ALA A 79 4.08 -10.40 2.39
N GLU A 80 2.77 -10.43 2.23
CA GLU A 80 2.10 -10.93 1.01
C GLU A 80 2.38 -10.02 -0.19
N ARG A 81 2.43 -8.71 0.03
CA ARG A 81 2.74 -7.71 -0.98
C ARG A 81 3.61 -6.58 -0.41
N ALA A 82 4.61 -6.18 -1.20
CA ALA A 82 5.39 -4.98 -0.89
C ALA A 82 4.67 -3.74 -1.44
N VAL A 83 4.40 -2.77 -0.56
CA VAL A 83 3.88 -1.46 -0.98
C VAL A 83 5.06 -0.51 -1.19
N ILE A 84 5.17 0.01 -2.42
CA ILE A 84 6.22 0.95 -2.82
C ILE A 84 5.59 2.32 -3.06
N GLY A 85 5.87 3.28 -2.17
CA GLY A 85 5.34 4.64 -2.26
C GLY A 85 6.15 5.52 -3.22
N SER A 86 5.46 6.36 -3.99
CA SER A 86 6.10 7.34 -4.88
C SER A 86 6.98 8.33 -4.11
N ALA A 87 6.61 8.66 -2.88
CA ALA A 87 7.34 9.58 -2.02
C ALA A 87 8.66 9.00 -1.47
N THR A 88 8.85 7.68 -1.48
CA THR A 88 10.05 7.04 -0.94
C THR A 88 10.95 6.45 -2.02
N LEU A 89 10.38 6.00 -3.12
CA LEU A 89 11.11 5.36 -4.22
C LEU A 89 12.10 6.33 -4.88
N SER A 90 13.33 5.86 -5.12
CA SER A 90 14.39 6.68 -5.72
C SER A 90 14.20 6.91 -7.22
N SER A 91 13.68 5.92 -7.96
CA SER A 91 13.44 6.02 -9.41
C SER A 91 12.47 4.95 -9.92
N LEU A 92 11.89 5.18 -11.12
CA LEU A 92 11.13 4.14 -11.82
C LEU A 92 12.01 2.94 -12.25
N ASP A 93 13.32 3.13 -12.41
CA ASP A 93 14.24 2.02 -12.65
C ASP A 93 14.39 1.12 -11.41
N ASP A 94 14.32 1.69 -10.21
CA ASP A 94 14.24 0.91 -8.97
C ASP A 94 12.91 0.15 -8.87
N LEU A 95 11.78 0.72 -9.31
CA LEU A 95 10.52 -0.02 -9.39
C LEU A 95 10.62 -1.21 -10.35
N ARG A 96 11.23 -0.99 -11.51
CA ARG A 96 11.49 -2.06 -12.50
C ARG A 96 12.40 -3.14 -11.94
N GLY A 97 13.43 -2.75 -11.19
CA GLY A 97 14.32 -3.67 -10.48
C GLY A 97 13.58 -4.48 -9.41
N ALA A 98 12.72 -3.83 -8.61
CA ALA A 98 11.88 -4.46 -7.60
C ALA A 98 10.90 -5.48 -8.20
N PHE A 99 10.24 -5.12 -9.32
CA PHE A 99 9.31 -6.00 -10.03
C PHE A 99 10.00 -7.27 -10.58
N LYS A 100 11.27 -7.18 -10.99
CA LYS A 100 12.06 -8.36 -11.40
C LYS A 100 12.37 -9.30 -10.24
N LEU A 101 12.37 -8.82 -9.00
CA LEU A 101 12.58 -9.63 -7.80
C LEU A 101 11.28 -10.29 -7.32
N SER A 102 10.14 -9.61 -7.48
CA SER A 102 8.81 -10.13 -7.16
C SER A 102 7.73 -9.36 -7.91
N GLU A 103 6.71 -10.07 -8.39
CA GLU A 103 5.51 -9.48 -8.99
C GLU A 103 4.48 -9.01 -7.94
N ASN A 104 4.67 -9.40 -6.67
CA ASN A 104 3.77 -9.05 -5.56
C ASN A 104 4.01 -7.62 -5.06
N ILE A 105 3.86 -6.64 -5.94
CA ILE A 105 4.05 -5.23 -5.65
C ILE A 105 2.74 -4.47 -5.83
N THR A 106 2.47 -3.56 -4.87
CA THR A 106 1.48 -2.51 -4.98
C THR A 106 2.22 -1.17 -5.06
N PHE A 107 1.99 -0.39 -6.10
CA PHE A 107 2.55 0.96 -6.18
C PHE A 107 1.60 1.96 -5.55
N LYS A 108 2.06 2.66 -4.51
CA LYS A 108 1.28 3.71 -3.84
C LYS A 108 1.65 5.09 -4.38
N VAL A 109 0.66 5.86 -4.77
CA VAL A 109 0.84 7.25 -5.19
C VAL A 109 0.63 8.19 -4.00
N ASP A 110 1.63 8.98 -3.69
CA ASP A 110 1.58 10.01 -2.66
C ASP A 110 1.34 11.38 -3.30
N ILE A 111 0.40 12.16 -2.75
CA ILE A 111 0.10 13.51 -3.24
C ILE A 111 0.19 14.55 -2.12
N ARG A 112 0.56 15.79 -2.50
CA ARG A 112 0.44 16.98 -1.67
C ARG A 112 -0.13 18.11 -2.53
N ASP A 113 0.65 18.77 -3.37
CA ASP A 113 0.22 19.73 -4.39
C ASP A 113 0.50 19.17 -5.80
N GLY A 114 0.32 17.86 -5.97
CA GLY A 114 0.69 17.03 -7.10
C GLY A 114 1.34 15.76 -6.61
N ILE A 115 1.76 14.87 -7.54
CA ILE A 115 2.44 13.62 -7.18
C ILE A 115 3.79 13.93 -6.54
N VAL A 116 4.00 13.41 -5.33
CA VAL A 116 5.25 13.54 -4.57
C VAL A 116 6.20 12.42 -4.96
N SER A 117 7.43 12.77 -5.36
CA SER A 117 8.48 11.79 -5.62
C SER A 117 9.86 12.43 -5.49
N PHE A 118 10.87 11.62 -5.16
CA PHE A 118 12.27 12.00 -5.31
C PHE A 118 12.74 11.91 -6.78
N ASP A 119 12.08 11.10 -7.61
CA ASP A 119 12.37 11.00 -9.04
C ASP A 119 11.74 12.19 -9.79
N PRO A 120 12.54 13.08 -10.39
CA PRO A 120 12.01 14.17 -11.22
C PRO A 120 11.17 13.70 -12.41
N ALA A 121 11.37 12.46 -12.86
CA ALA A 121 10.56 11.85 -13.91
C ALA A 121 9.15 11.46 -13.44
N VAL A 122 8.90 11.49 -12.14
CA VAL A 122 7.60 11.13 -11.51
C VAL A 122 6.94 12.36 -10.88
N ALA A 123 7.72 13.21 -10.21
CA ALA A 123 7.20 14.37 -9.47
C ALA A 123 6.36 15.30 -10.35
N GLY A 124 5.14 15.61 -9.88
CA GLY A 124 4.23 16.56 -10.55
C GLY A 124 3.64 16.10 -11.89
N ARG A 125 3.84 14.83 -12.29
CA ARG A 125 3.23 14.28 -13.52
C ARG A 125 1.71 14.13 -13.40
N ALA A 126 1.04 14.08 -14.53
CA ALA A 126 -0.35 13.62 -14.60
C ALA A 126 -0.42 12.15 -14.20
N PHE A 127 -1.45 11.78 -13.43
CA PHE A 127 -1.60 10.40 -12.93
C PHE A 127 -1.67 9.36 -14.05
N LEU A 128 -2.41 9.65 -15.13
CA LEU A 128 -2.57 8.73 -16.26
C LEU A 128 -1.23 8.35 -16.91
N ASP A 129 -0.32 9.32 -17.07
CA ASP A 129 0.99 9.07 -17.66
C ASP A 129 1.88 8.24 -16.72
N LEU A 130 1.83 8.53 -15.42
CA LEU A 130 2.53 7.71 -14.43
C LEU A 130 1.96 6.28 -14.38
N ALA A 131 0.63 6.13 -14.38
CA ALA A 131 -0.02 4.82 -14.36
C ALA A 131 0.33 3.98 -15.60
N ARG A 132 0.54 4.62 -16.76
CA ARG A 132 1.00 3.94 -17.98
C ARG A 132 2.41 3.38 -17.80
N ASP A 133 3.35 4.18 -17.30
CA ASP A 133 4.73 3.73 -17.05
C ASP A 133 4.78 2.59 -16.01
N ILE A 134 3.98 2.67 -14.94
CA ILE A 134 3.86 1.62 -13.93
C ILE A 134 3.36 0.32 -14.56
N LYS A 135 2.34 0.40 -15.43
CA LYS A 135 1.81 -0.76 -16.18
C LYS A 135 2.85 -1.35 -17.14
N GLU A 136 3.62 -0.51 -17.83
CA GLU A 136 4.70 -0.96 -18.73
C GLU A 136 5.83 -1.67 -17.98
N ILE A 137 6.07 -1.31 -16.72
CA ILE A 137 6.99 -2.04 -15.83
C ILE A 137 6.45 -3.43 -15.50
N GLY A 138 5.12 -3.61 -15.49
CA GLY A 138 4.42 -4.86 -15.15
C GLY A 138 3.60 -4.78 -13.87
N VAL A 139 3.73 -3.70 -13.07
CA VAL A 139 2.97 -3.54 -11.83
C VAL A 139 1.50 -3.31 -12.17
N ALA A 140 0.66 -4.20 -11.65
CA ALA A 140 -0.76 -4.23 -11.97
C ALA A 140 -1.67 -3.81 -10.79
N ASP A 141 -1.12 -3.39 -9.67
CA ASP A 141 -1.85 -2.94 -8.48
C ASP A 141 -1.38 -1.54 -8.09
N ILE A 142 -2.31 -0.57 -8.13
CA ILE A 142 -2.05 0.83 -7.82
C ILE A 142 -2.97 1.28 -6.70
N LEU A 143 -2.38 1.85 -5.64
CA LEU A 143 -3.08 2.39 -4.48
C LEU A 143 -2.97 3.92 -4.49
N VAL A 144 -4.08 4.61 -4.39
CA VAL A 144 -4.13 6.07 -4.46
C VAL A 144 -4.84 6.69 -3.25
N PRO A 145 -4.53 7.94 -2.90
CA PRO A 145 -5.30 8.70 -1.94
C PRO A 145 -6.72 9.00 -2.48
N ARG A 146 -7.63 9.30 -1.56
CA ARG A 146 -9.04 9.57 -1.85
C ARG A 146 -9.24 10.62 -2.95
N ASP A 147 -8.42 11.66 -2.94
CA ASP A 147 -8.53 12.80 -3.85
C ASP A 147 -8.23 12.43 -5.32
N LEU A 148 -7.48 11.36 -5.54
CA LEU A 148 -7.20 10.83 -6.89
C LEU A 148 -8.17 9.73 -7.35
N ALA A 149 -9.16 9.34 -6.55
CA ALA A 149 -10.01 8.18 -6.84
C ALA A 149 -10.73 8.27 -8.19
N GLU A 150 -11.27 9.44 -8.55
CA GLU A 150 -12.02 9.64 -9.80
C GLU A 150 -11.08 9.61 -11.02
N GLU A 151 -9.93 10.29 -10.95
CA GLU A 151 -8.92 10.29 -12.00
C GLU A 151 -8.32 8.89 -12.19
N ALA A 152 -8.04 8.18 -11.09
CA ALA A 152 -7.52 6.82 -11.11
C ALA A 152 -8.53 5.81 -11.67
N ALA A 153 -9.82 5.97 -11.37
CA ALA A 153 -10.87 5.14 -11.95
C ALA A 153 -11.00 5.35 -13.48
N GLU A 154 -10.84 6.59 -13.96
CA GLU A 154 -10.79 6.86 -15.39
C GLU A 154 -9.56 6.23 -16.06
N ALA A 155 -8.38 6.37 -15.47
CA ALA A 155 -7.16 5.74 -15.95
C ALA A 155 -7.27 4.20 -15.97
N LYS A 156 -7.89 3.61 -14.95
CA LYS A 156 -8.15 2.17 -14.87
C LYS A 156 -8.98 1.65 -16.05
N ARG A 157 -9.99 2.40 -16.50
CA ARG A 157 -10.80 2.02 -17.68
C ARG A 157 -9.96 1.92 -18.95
N GLN A 158 -8.88 2.71 -19.04
CA GLN A 158 -7.98 2.73 -20.19
C GLN A 158 -6.85 1.71 -20.10
N LEU A 159 -6.31 1.47 -18.90
CA LEU A 159 -5.06 0.73 -18.70
C LEU A 159 -5.23 -0.64 -18.05
N ALA A 160 -6.40 -0.95 -17.51
CA ALA A 160 -6.75 -2.23 -16.88
C ALA A 160 -5.75 -2.65 -15.78
N PHE A 161 -5.75 -1.97 -14.64
CA PHE A 161 -5.02 -2.32 -13.43
C PHE A 161 -5.96 -2.52 -12.24
N ARG A 162 -5.49 -3.15 -11.17
CA ARG A 162 -6.21 -3.25 -9.89
C ARG A 162 -6.06 -1.93 -9.13
N LEU A 163 -7.16 -1.32 -8.73
CA LEU A 163 -7.21 -0.02 -8.08
C LEU A 163 -7.62 -0.14 -6.62
N GLY A 164 -6.71 0.25 -5.72
CA GLY A 164 -6.97 0.51 -4.32
C GLY A 164 -7.13 2.01 -4.03
N VAL A 165 -7.95 2.36 -3.05
CA VAL A 165 -8.14 3.76 -2.61
C VAL A 165 -8.13 3.83 -1.09
N PHE A 166 -7.39 4.79 -0.52
CA PHE A 166 -7.56 5.16 0.88
C PHE A 166 -8.89 5.89 1.06
N ALA A 167 -9.83 5.25 1.72
CA ALA A 167 -11.17 5.81 1.90
C ALA A 167 -11.80 5.33 3.22
N SER A 168 -12.78 6.10 3.71
CA SER A 168 -13.62 5.70 4.84
C SER A 168 -14.52 4.52 4.47
N VAL A 169 -14.85 3.67 5.43
CA VAL A 169 -15.83 2.57 5.27
C VAL A 169 -17.17 3.10 4.76
N SER A 170 -17.58 4.29 5.19
CA SER A 170 -18.82 4.95 4.75
C SER A 170 -18.83 5.28 3.25
N GLU A 171 -17.68 5.42 2.61
CA GLU A 171 -17.56 5.71 1.18
C GLU A 171 -17.54 4.45 0.29
N ARG A 172 -17.63 3.26 0.89
CA ARG A 172 -17.51 1.97 0.20
C ARG A 172 -18.38 1.88 -1.04
N VAL A 173 -19.66 2.24 -0.93
CA VAL A 173 -20.62 2.17 -2.06
C VAL A 173 -20.18 3.08 -3.20
N ARG A 174 -19.78 4.32 -2.89
CA ARG A 174 -19.29 5.26 -3.90
C ARG A 174 -18.02 4.76 -4.60
N MET A 175 -17.09 4.17 -3.86
CA MET A 175 -15.87 3.60 -4.42
C MET A 175 -16.18 2.41 -5.35
N GLU A 176 -17.15 1.59 -4.97
CA GLU A 176 -17.61 0.47 -5.80
C GLU A 176 -18.25 0.95 -7.11
N GLU A 177 -19.09 2.00 -7.07
CA GLU A 177 -19.69 2.63 -8.26
C GLU A 177 -18.63 3.24 -9.20
N LEU A 178 -17.52 3.75 -8.65
CA LEU A 178 -16.37 4.22 -9.42
C LEU A 178 -15.57 3.09 -10.09
N GLY A 179 -15.76 1.83 -9.66
CA GLY A 179 -15.01 0.68 -10.16
C GLY A 179 -13.69 0.45 -9.42
N VAL A 180 -13.57 0.93 -8.17
CA VAL A 180 -12.47 0.62 -7.27
C VAL A 180 -12.54 -0.85 -6.84
N ASP A 181 -11.42 -1.56 -6.79
CA ASP A 181 -11.39 -2.99 -6.44
C ASP A 181 -11.35 -3.20 -4.91
N TYR A 182 -10.66 -2.32 -4.18
CA TYR A 182 -10.61 -2.38 -2.72
C TYR A 182 -10.38 -0.99 -2.11
N ILE A 183 -10.79 -0.84 -0.86
CA ILE A 183 -10.46 0.34 -0.05
C ILE A 183 -9.55 -0.05 1.11
N VAL A 184 -8.67 0.88 1.50
CA VAL A 184 -7.81 0.81 2.67
C VAL A 184 -8.32 1.83 3.69
N SER A 185 -8.70 1.40 4.89
CA SER A 185 -9.38 2.25 5.88
C SER A 185 -8.87 2.07 7.29
N GLU A 186 -8.87 3.16 8.06
CA GLU A 186 -8.59 3.18 9.50
C GLU A 186 -9.86 3.01 10.34
N ASP A 187 -11.03 3.33 9.78
CA ASP A 187 -12.32 3.36 10.50
C ASP A 187 -13.12 2.06 10.38
N PHE A 188 -12.43 0.93 10.45
CA PHE A 188 -13.03 -0.41 10.32
C PHE A 188 -13.53 -1.03 11.64
N GLY A 189 -13.33 -0.38 12.79
CA GLY A 189 -13.61 -0.94 14.10
C GLY A 189 -15.04 -1.44 14.31
N SER A 190 -16.03 -0.79 13.68
CA SER A 190 -17.45 -1.24 13.71
C SER A 190 -17.71 -2.55 12.97
N LEU A 191 -16.75 -3.04 12.17
CA LEU A 191 -16.84 -4.28 11.39
C LEU A 191 -16.13 -5.45 12.09
N VAL A 192 -15.37 -5.19 13.14
CA VAL A 192 -14.73 -6.23 13.96
C VAL A 192 -15.80 -6.79 14.89
N ARG A 193 -16.03 -8.11 14.84
CA ARG A 193 -16.94 -8.79 15.77
C ARG A 193 -16.24 -8.90 17.12
N ASP A 194 -16.85 -8.34 18.15
CA ASP A 194 -16.50 -8.69 19.54
C ASP A 194 -16.94 -10.14 19.77
N GLU A 195 -15.99 -11.04 19.97
CA GLU A 195 -16.24 -12.40 20.45
C GLU A 195 -16.48 -12.39 21.96
#